data_c0edab3377f55ff349f6d1b976be62e1
#
_entry.id   c0edab3377f55ff349f6d1b976be62e1
#
_cell.length_a   1.000
_cell.length_b   1.000
_cell.length_c   1.000
_cell.angle_alpha   90.00
_cell.angle_beta   90.00
_cell.angle_gamma   90.00
#
_symmetry.space_group_name_H-M   'P 1'
#
loop_
_entity.id
_entity.type
_entity.pdbx_description
1 polymer ?
#
loop_
_entity_poly.entity_id
_entity_poly.type
_entity_poly.pdbx_seq_one_letter_code
_entity_poly.pdbx_strand_id
1 'polypeptide(L)'
;MDLSVKHILLVTFACVMAMCLASACSLKDDAAVEICAKNFGQNYFNLRLCQASILCTERSHKWMAFYASNISQEDVNVVNAQADSALCDISDIDIDSDSARVKMTVQNFLMCDSIGRHGRMCKKGKCELILRKEVETWKVDLNGPITITEE
;
A
#
# COMPACT_ATOMS: atom_id res chain seq x y z
N MET A 1 23.71 34.67 -36.37
CA MET A 1 22.89 33.54 -35.88
C MET A 1 21.44 34.00 -35.84
N ASP A 2 20.62 33.42 -36.70
CA ASP A 2 19.26 33.88 -36.97
C ASP A 2 18.33 33.83 -35.74
N LEU A 3 17.45 34.82 -35.63
CA LEU A 3 16.45 34.95 -34.58
C LEU A 3 15.58 33.66 -34.47
N SER A 4 15.35 33.01 -35.62
CA SER A 4 14.64 31.74 -35.77
C SER A 4 15.34 30.57 -35.04
N VAL A 5 16.67 30.48 -35.15
CA VAL A 5 17.47 29.43 -34.51
C VAL A 5 17.46 29.58 -32.98
N LYS A 6 17.50 30.82 -32.47
CA LYS A 6 17.39 31.09 -31.03
C LYS A 6 16.02 30.68 -30.44
N HIS A 7 14.93 30.94 -31.18
CA HIS A 7 13.59 30.52 -30.74
C HIS A 7 13.44 29.00 -30.75
N ILE A 8 13.95 28.32 -31.76
CA ILE A 8 13.94 26.85 -31.82
C ILE A 8 14.76 26.25 -30.64
N LEU A 9 15.94 26.81 -30.37
CA LEU A 9 16.77 26.35 -29.25
C LEU A 9 16.14 26.58 -27.90
N LEU A 10 15.43 27.70 -27.72
CA LEU A 10 14.72 28.02 -26.47
C LEU A 10 13.53 27.07 -26.23
N VAL A 11 12.75 26.78 -27.28
CA VAL A 11 11.60 25.90 -27.22
C VAL A 11 12.04 24.44 -26.94
N THR A 12 13.10 23.97 -27.59
CA THR A 12 13.63 22.62 -27.35
C THR A 12 14.18 22.47 -25.93
N PHE A 13 14.86 23.49 -25.38
CA PHE A 13 15.35 23.48 -24.00
C PHE A 13 14.21 23.48 -22.98
N ALA A 14 13.15 24.27 -23.23
CA ALA A 14 11.96 24.29 -22.37
C ALA A 14 11.22 22.93 -22.36
N CYS A 15 11.10 22.25 -23.51
CA CYS A 15 10.51 20.92 -23.60
C CYS A 15 11.32 19.85 -22.87
N VAL A 16 12.66 19.89 -22.96
CA VAL A 16 13.53 18.95 -22.24
C VAL A 16 13.43 19.15 -20.73
N MET A 17 13.41 20.40 -20.25
CA MET A 17 13.22 20.71 -18.83
C MET A 17 11.86 20.24 -18.31
N ALA A 18 10.79 20.40 -19.08
CA ALA A 18 9.45 19.92 -18.69
C ALA A 18 9.38 18.40 -18.57
N MET A 19 10.03 17.65 -19.47
CA MET A 19 10.10 16.19 -19.40
C MET A 19 10.89 15.70 -18.17
N CYS A 20 11.97 16.38 -17.78
CA CYS A 20 12.76 16.01 -16.59
C CYS A 20 11.97 16.22 -15.30
N LEU A 21 11.14 17.26 -15.21
CA LEU A 21 10.30 17.52 -14.04
C LEU A 21 9.19 16.49 -13.86
N ALA A 22 8.56 16.05 -14.95
CA ALA A 22 7.53 15.02 -14.93
C ALA A 22 8.08 13.66 -14.45
N SER A 23 9.27 13.28 -14.91
CA SER A 23 9.91 12.04 -14.50
C SER A 23 10.30 12.02 -13.00
N ALA A 24 10.74 13.16 -12.47
CA ALA A 24 11.11 13.28 -11.05
C ALA A 24 9.88 13.17 -10.11
N CYS A 25 8.72 13.65 -10.53
CA CYS A 25 7.47 13.51 -9.76
C CYS A 25 7.00 12.04 -9.73
N SER A 26 7.05 11.34 -10.86
CA SER A 26 6.65 9.93 -10.94
C SER A 26 7.47 9.04 -10.00
N LEU A 27 8.81 9.13 -10.04
CA LEU A 27 9.69 8.35 -9.17
C LEU A 27 9.46 8.61 -7.67
N LYS A 28 9.09 9.85 -7.32
CA LYS A 28 8.77 10.20 -5.93
C LYS A 28 7.45 9.58 -5.47
N ASP A 29 6.45 9.55 -6.33
CA ASP A 29 5.15 8.93 -6.03
C ASP A 29 5.28 7.41 -5.92
N ASP A 30 6.02 6.74 -6.81
CA ASP A 30 6.28 5.29 -6.74
C ASP A 30 6.89 4.89 -5.38
N ALA A 31 7.94 5.59 -4.95
CA ALA A 31 8.57 5.33 -3.67
C ALA A 31 7.63 5.60 -2.47
N ALA A 32 6.82 6.65 -2.54
CA ALA A 32 5.87 7.00 -1.48
C ALA A 32 4.73 5.98 -1.37
N VAL A 33 4.21 5.49 -2.51
CA VAL A 33 3.20 4.42 -2.57
C VAL A 33 3.76 3.13 -2.00
N GLU A 34 4.97 2.72 -2.42
CA GLU A 34 5.63 1.51 -1.94
C GLU A 34 5.81 1.55 -0.42
N ILE A 35 6.35 2.64 0.11
CA ILE A 35 6.59 2.83 1.56
C ILE A 35 5.26 2.76 2.33
N CYS A 36 4.22 3.44 1.86
CA CYS A 36 2.91 3.44 2.51
C CYS A 36 2.30 2.04 2.51
N ALA A 37 2.25 1.36 1.37
CA ALA A 37 1.69 0.02 1.23
C ALA A 37 2.45 -1.01 2.07
N LYS A 38 3.79 -0.98 2.04
CA LYS A 38 4.63 -1.90 2.81
C LYS A 38 4.46 -1.70 4.31
N ASN A 39 4.50 -0.45 4.79
CA ASN A 39 4.28 -0.13 6.20
C ASN A 39 2.88 -0.53 6.67
N PHE A 40 1.85 -0.28 5.84
CA PHE A 40 0.51 -0.73 6.15
C PHE A 40 0.45 -2.25 6.27
N GLY A 41 0.92 -2.99 5.26
CA GLY A 41 0.91 -4.45 5.26
C GLY A 41 1.66 -5.04 6.47
N GLN A 42 2.86 -4.53 6.76
CA GLN A 42 3.64 -4.95 7.91
C GLN A 42 2.91 -4.76 9.24
N ASN A 43 2.18 -3.66 9.40
CA ASN A 43 1.41 -3.43 10.63
C ASN A 43 0.12 -4.25 10.65
N TYR A 44 -0.61 -4.32 9.54
CA TYR A 44 -1.89 -5.01 9.43
C TYR A 44 -1.74 -6.52 9.71
N PHE A 45 -0.81 -7.18 9.02
CA PHE A 45 -0.60 -8.63 9.13
C PHE A 45 0.11 -9.07 10.41
N ASN A 46 0.73 -8.14 11.13
CA ASN A 46 1.28 -8.38 12.48
C ASN A 46 0.32 -7.89 13.58
N LEU A 47 -0.95 -7.64 13.28
CA LEU A 47 -2.01 -7.21 14.19
C LEU A 47 -1.71 -5.89 14.95
N ARG A 48 -0.83 -5.05 14.40
CA ARG A 48 -0.57 -3.69 14.90
C ARG A 48 -1.60 -2.72 14.30
N LEU A 49 -2.87 -2.97 14.60
CA LEU A 49 -3.99 -2.35 13.87
C LEU A 49 -4.11 -0.85 14.08
N CYS A 50 -3.68 -0.33 15.23
CA CYS A 50 -3.62 1.13 15.46
C CYS A 50 -2.63 1.80 14.50
N GLN A 51 -1.43 1.22 14.33
CA GLN A 51 -0.41 1.73 13.42
C GLN A 51 -0.84 1.60 11.96
N ALA A 52 -1.47 0.50 11.57
CA ALA A 52 -2.02 0.33 10.23
C ALA A 52 -3.12 1.36 9.95
N SER A 53 -4.00 1.64 10.91
CA SER A 53 -5.11 2.58 10.76
C SER A 53 -4.66 4.03 10.46
N ILE A 54 -3.51 4.46 10.99
CA ILE A 54 -2.94 5.79 10.72
C ILE A 54 -2.57 5.95 9.23
N LEU A 55 -2.27 4.85 8.55
CA LEU A 55 -1.91 4.81 7.14
C LEU A 55 -3.12 4.72 6.20
N CYS A 56 -4.32 4.66 6.76
CA CYS A 56 -5.57 4.54 6.00
C CYS A 56 -6.24 5.90 5.77
N THR A 57 -7.10 5.95 4.74
CA THR A 57 -8.07 7.03 4.57
C THR A 57 -9.10 7.00 5.71
N GLU A 58 -9.72 8.13 6.01
CA GLU A 58 -10.74 8.21 7.08
C GLU A 58 -11.89 7.23 6.84
N ARG A 59 -12.37 7.11 5.62
CA ARG A 59 -13.45 6.17 5.26
C ARG A 59 -13.08 4.69 5.46
N SER A 60 -11.79 4.37 5.51
CA SER A 60 -11.28 3.00 5.73
C SER A 60 -11.32 2.58 7.21
N HIS A 61 -11.41 3.53 8.15
CA HIS A 61 -11.36 3.23 9.59
C HIS A 61 -12.48 2.29 10.04
N LYS A 62 -13.66 2.34 9.42
CA LYS A 62 -14.74 1.39 9.69
C LYS A 62 -14.36 -0.05 9.36
N TRP A 63 -13.56 -0.26 8.30
CA TRP A 63 -13.09 -1.59 7.90
C TRP A 63 -11.96 -2.09 8.79
N MET A 64 -11.10 -1.18 9.26
CA MET A 64 -10.09 -1.49 10.28
C MET A 64 -10.76 -1.88 11.62
N ALA A 65 -11.78 -1.14 12.05
CA ALA A 65 -12.56 -1.46 13.24
C ALA A 65 -13.32 -2.80 13.09
N PHE A 66 -13.91 -3.05 11.91
CA PHE A 66 -14.55 -4.33 11.61
C PHE A 66 -13.55 -5.49 11.71
N TYR A 67 -12.37 -5.37 11.10
CA TYR A 67 -11.33 -6.39 11.21
C TYR A 67 -10.90 -6.60 12.66
N ALA A 68 -10.61 -5.51 13.38
CA ALA A 68 -10.22 -5.58 14.79
C ALA A 68 -11.25 -6.28 15.67
N SER A 69 -12.55 -6.09 15.41
CA SER A 69 -13.64 -6.73 16.16
C SER A 69 -13.75 -8.25 15.94
N ASN A 70 -13.14 -8.76 14.87
CA ASN A 70 -13.09 -10.18 14.56
C ASN A 70 -11.82 -10.89 15.05
N ILE A 71 -10.83 -10.14 15.55
CA ILE A 71 -9.59 -10.69 16.13
C ILE A 71 -9.84 -11.04 17.59
N SER A 72 -9.64 -12.30 17.94
CA SER A 72 -9.72 -12.79 19.32
C SER A 72 -8.39 -12.68 20.06
N GLN A 73 -8.42 -12.81 21.37
CA GLN A 73 -7.17 -12.90 22.17
C GLN A 73 -6.33 -14.13 21.79
N GLU A 74 -6.98 -15.22 21.37
CA GLU A 74 -6.29 -16.43 20.91
C GLU A 74 -5.53 -16.15 19.59
N ASP A 75 -6.12 -15.42 18.66
CA ASP A 75 -5.48 -15.00 17.41
C ASP A 75 -4.22 -14.17 17.70
N VAL A 76 -4.31 -13.22 18.62
CA VAL A 76 -3.16 -12.41 19.06
C VAL A 76 -2.07 -13.29 19.68
N ASN A 77 -2.44 -14.25 20.50
CA ASN A 77 -1.49 -15.17 21.12
C ASN A 77 -0.80 -16.04 20.06
N VAL A 78 -1.54 -16.53 19.07
CA VAL A 78 -1.00 -17.32 17.96
C VAL A 78 0.02 -16.51 17.16
N VAL A 79 -0.29 -15.26 16.79
CA VAL A 79 0.64 -14.39 16.06
C VAL A 79 1.89 -14.09 16.90
N ASN A 80 1.73 -13.77 18.17
CA ASN A 80 2.86 -13.46 19.06
C ASN A 80 3.75 -14.67 19.37
N ALA A 81 3.23 -15.88 19.23
CA ALA A 81 4.00 -17.12 19.44
C ALA A 81 4.82 -17.54 18.22
N GLN A 82 4.64 -16.88 17.06
CA GLN A 82 5.41 -17.20 15.86
C GLN A 82 6.88 -16.76 16.03
N ALA A 83 7.80 -17.59 15.53
CA ALA A 83 9.23 -17.27 15.51
C ALA A 83 9.52 -16.10 14.54
N ASP A 84 8.77 -16.07 13.42
CA ASP A 84 8.92 -15.05 12.38
C ASP A 84 7.64 -14.21 12.27
N SER A 85 7.82 -12.90 12.21
CA SER A 85 6.73 -11.95 11.91
C SER A 85 6.23 -12.11 10.48
N ALA A 86 5.01 -11.65 10.21
CA ALA A 86 4.53 -11.54 8.84
C ALA A 86 5.43 -10.60 8.03
N LEU A 87 5.78 -11.03 6.82
CA LEU A 87 6.60 -10.28 5.86
C LEU A 87 5.77 -9.90 4.64
N CYS A 88 5.92 -8.66 4.23
CA CYS A 88 5.19 -8.10 3.08
C CYS A 88 6.17 -7.63 2.02
N ASP A 89 6.03 -8.16 0.81
CA ASP A 89 6.83 -7.78 -0.36
C ASP A 89 5.91 -7.26 -1.45
N ILE A 90 6.26 -6.10 -2.01
CA ILE A 90 5.54 -5.50 -3.12
C ILE A 90 5.98 -6.18 -4.42
N SER A 91 5.03 -6.66 -5.20
CA SER A 91 5.29 -7.31 -6.48
C SER A 91 4.99 -6.44 -7.69
N ASP A 92 4.08 -5.46 -7.55
CA ASP A 92 3.65 -4.60 -8.64
C ASP A 92 3.01 -3.32 -8.10
N ILE A 93 3.25 -2.19 -8.76
CA ILE A 93 2.64 -0.89 -8.45
C ILE A 93 2.15 -0.28 -9.76
N ASP A 94 0.89 0.11 -9.81
CA ASP A 94 0.26 0.81 -10.90
C ASP A 94 -0.37 2.10 -10.36
N ILE A 95 0.14 3.25 -10.79
CA ILE A 95 -0.30 4.59 -10.36
C ILE A 95 -1.06 5.26 -11.49
N ASP A 96 -2.28 5.68 -11.19
CA ASP A 96 -3.11 6.51 -12.07
C ASP A 96 -3.55 7.76 -11.30
N SER A 97 -2.89 8.87 -11.58
CA SER A 97 -3.13 10.19 -10.96
C SER A 97 -3.05 10.12 -9.42
N ASP A 98 -4.18 10.25 -8.75
CA ASP A 98 -4.29 10.25 -7.28
C ASP A 98 -4.70 8.87 -6.71
N SER A 99 -4.66 7.82 -7.53
CA SER A 99 -4.96 6.45 -7.13
C SER A 99 -3.82 5.52 -7.48
N ALA A 100 -3.53 4.57 -6.62
CA ALA A 100 -2.55 3.53 -6.90
C ALA A 100 -3.10 2.16 -6.55
N ARG A 101 -2.72 1.17 -7.36
CA ARG A 101 -2.99 -0.25 -7.11
C ARG A 101 -1.68 -0.95 -6.82
N VAL A 102 -1.62 -1.63 -5.70
CA VAL A 102 -0.40 -2.30 -5.23
C VAL A 102 -0.70 -3.77 -5.02
N LYS A 103 0.04 -4.65 -5.72
CA LYS A 103 0.02 -6.09 -5.48
C LYS A 103 1.10 -6.44 -4.48
N MET A 104 0.72 -7.20 -3.47
CA MET A 104 1.56 -7.57 -2.35
C MET A 104 1.53 -9.08 -2.12
N THR A 105 2.71 -9.64 -1.90
CA THR A 105 2.87 -11.00 -1.36
C THR A 105 3.09 -10.90 0.14
N VAL A 106 2.38 -11.73 0.90
CA VAL A 106 2.48 -11.79 2.37
C VAL A 106 2.91 -13.19 2.77
N GLN A 107 3.82 -13.28 3.73
CA GLN A 107 4.31 -14.55 4.27
C GLN A 107 4.09 -14.58 5.79
N ASN A 108 3.88 -15.77 6.35
CA ASN A 108 3.74 -16.02 7.80
C ASN A 108 2.66 -15.15 8.47
N PHE A 109 1.45 -15.17 7.96
CA PHE A 109 0.36 -14.32 8.43
C PHE A 109 -0.84 -15.10 8.93
N LEU A 110 -1.64 -14.46 9.78
CA LEU A 110 -2.93 -14.99 10.23
C LEU A 110 -4.01 -14.65 9.20
N MET A 111 -4.68 -15.66 8.66
CA MET A 111 -5.85 -15.50 7.80
C MET A 111 -7.12 -15.62 8.63
N CYS A 112 -7.93 -14.57 8.63
CA CYS A 112 -9.27 -14.53 9.24
C CYS A 112 -10.31 -14.47 8.12
N ASP A 113 -10.68 -15.63 7.61
CA ASP A 113 -11.59 -15.79 6.46
C ASP A 113 -13.07 -15.94 6.84
N SER A 114 -13.37 -16.07 8.12
CA SER A 114 -14.72 -16.30 8.62
C SER A 114 -15.00 -15.53 9.91
N ILE A 115 -16.13 -14.83 9.97
CA ILE A 115 -16.60 -14.13 11.16
C ILE A 115 -16.88 -15.15 12.28
N GLY A 116 -16.38 -14.87 13.48
CA GLY A 116 -16.62 -15.70 14.67
C GLY A 116 -15.87 -17.03 14.70
N ARG A 117 -14.88 -17.21 13.84
CA ARG A 117 -13.93 -18.31 13.87
C ARG A 117 -12.53 -17.78 14.13
N HIS A 118 -11.71 -18.61 14.80
CA HIS A 118 -10.29 -18.30 14.96
C HIS A 118 -9.58 -18.29 13.61
N GLY A 119 -8.66 -17.36 13.46
CA GLY A 119 -7.78 -17.31 12.31
C GLY A 119 -6.85 -18.52 12.23
N ARG A 120 -6.35 -18.81 11.06
CA ARG A 120 -5.35 -19.85 10.84
C ARG A 120 -4.06 -19.24 10.25
N MET A 121 -2.93 -19.78 10.66
CA MET A 121 -1.65 -19.35 10.10
C MET A 121 -1.50 -19.86 8.67
N CYS A 122 -1.13 -18.95 7.77
CA CYS A 122 -0.84 -19.21 6.37
C CYS A 122 0.63 -18.90 6.09
N LYS A 123 1.25 -19.74 5.25
CA LYS A 123 2.67 -19.58 4.88
C LYS A 123 2.88 -18.48 3.88
N LYS A 124 1.98 -18.37 2.89
CA LYS A 124 2.11 -17.41 1.81
C LYS A 124 0.75 -17.10 1.18
N GLY A 125 0.55 -15.87 0.78
CA GLY A 125 -0.64 -15.42 0.07
C GLY A 125 -0.39 -14.12 -0.69
N LYS A 126 -1.33 -13.75 -1.54
CA LYS A 126 -1.33 -12.52 -2.30
C LYS A 126 -2.56 -11.68 -2.01
N CYS A 127 -2.38 -10.38 -1.93
CA CYS A 127 -3.47 -9.42 -1.86
C CYS A 127 -3.20 -8.21 -2.74
N GLU A 128 -4.24 -7.43 -2.95
CA GLU A 128 -4.18 -6.16 -3.66
C GLU A 128 -4.67 -5.05 -2.74
N LEU A 129 -3.94 -3.96 -2.69
CA LEU A 129 -4.29 -2.75 -1.95
C LEU A 129 -4.55 -1.61 -2.93
N ILE A 130 -5.57 -0.83 -2.65
CA ILE A 130 -5.80 0.45 -3.32
C ILE A 130 -5.32 1.56 -2.39
N LEU A 131 -4.57 2.50 -2.93
CA LEU A 131 -4.14 3.71 -2.23
C LEU A 131 -4.75 4.94 -2.90
N ARG A 132 -4.94 5.99 -2.12
CA ARG A 132 -5.35 7.30 -2.61
C ARG A 132 -4.42 8.37 -2.07
N LYS A 133 -4.15 9.36 -2.91
CA LYS A 133 -3.39 10.55 -2.53
C LYS A 133 -4.34 11.55 -1.89
N GLU A 134 -4.13 11.85 -0.62
CA GLU A 134 -4.84 12.87 0.13
C GLU A 134 -3.88 14.04 0.38
N VAL A 135 -4.14 15.17 -0.27
CA VAL A 135 -3.24 16.32 -0.30
C VAL A 135 -1.89 15.90 -0.91
N GLU A 136 -0.86 15.68 -0.11
CA GLU A 136 0.48 15.24 -0.55
C GLU A 136 0.88 13.87 0.02
N THR A 137 -0.06 13.13 0.62
CA THR A 137 0.21 11.89 1.35
C THR A 137 -0.60 10.74 0.76
N TRP A 138 0.07 9.63 0.47
CA TRP A 138 -0.60 8.39 0.07
C TRP A 138 -1.18 7.67 1.28
N LYS A 139 -2.41 7.19 1.15
CA LYS A 139 -3.16 6.47 2.18
C LYS A 139 -3.79 5.22 1.60
N VAL A 140 -3.84 4.13 2.36
CA VAL A 140 -4.56 2.92 1.98
C VAL A 140 -6.05 3.16 2.05
N ASP A 141 -6.76 2.80 0.99
CA ASP A 141 -8.18 3.08 0.80
C ASP A 141 -8.98 1.78 0.74
N LEU A 142 -9.50 1.35 1.88
CA LEU A 142 -10.26 0.11 2.01
C LEU A 142 -11.72 0.32 1.68
N ASN A 143 -12.26 -0.50 0.78
CA ASN A 143 -13.68 -0.58 0.45
C ASN A 143 -14.37 -1.81 1.07
N GLY A 144 -13.63 -2.64 1.79
CA GLY A 144 -14.07 -3.87 2.43
C GLY A 144 -12.91 -4.53 3.16
N PRO A 145 -13.11 -5.74 3.72
CA PRO A 145 -12.03 -6.57 4.22
C PRO A 145 -11.02 -6.88 3.11
N ILE A 146 -9.74 -6.97 3.48
CA ILE A 146 -8.70 -7.34 2.51
C ILE A 146 -8.90 -8.80 2.11
N THR A 147 -9.04 -9.02 0.80
CA THR A 147 -9.13 -10.38 0.24
C THR A 147 -7.73 -10.90 -0.03
N ILE A 148 -7.43 -12.09 0.51
CA ILE A 148 -6.14 -12.75 0.35
C ILE A 148 -6.35 -14.07 -0.38
N THR A 149 -5.55 -14.31 -1.42
CA THR A 149 -5.49 -15.60 -2.11
C THR A 149 -4.26 -16.35 -1.62
N GLU A 150 -4.47 -17.51 -0.98
CA GLU A 150 -3.39 -18.38 -0.50
C GLU A 150 -2.67 -19.04 -1.67
N GLU A 151 -1.35 -19.16 -1.57
CA GLU A 151 -0.46 -19.85 -2.52
C GLU A 151 0.11 -21.15 -1.96
#